data_41b248e11c33de5ce11b6d88ca4468f2
#
_entry.id   41b248e11c33de5ce11b6d88ca4468f2
#
_cell.length_a   1.000
_cell.length_b   1.000
_cell.length_c   1.000
_cell.angle_alpha   90.00
_cell.angle_beta   90.00
_cell.angle_gamma   90.00
#
_symmetry.space_group_name_H-M   'P 1'
#
loop_
_entity.id
_entity.type
_entity.pdbx_description
1 polymer ?
#
loop_
_entity_poly.entity_id
_entity_poly.type
_entity_poly.pdbx_seq_one_letter_code
_entity_poly.pdbx_strand_id
1 'polypeptide(L)'
;MKKIIFITVIIIFIPFLIVNFYKIDEKEEIKIKYMSNTIIRVKRMSTGNIDSIPFEEYIVGVLAGEMPIYFDKEAFKAQAVAARSYAFKRMEYNKDNDYDVVDSIMNQVYLDDNYLKDAWGDDYINNINKLREVVNETSMEYLEYDGEVIDALFFSTSNGYTETASLVFDVDLPYLKSVKSSWDEKTSSAFRNNTSMDINSFYKKLGLSYSDSFDFKVLKRSSTNRIVTLSINGKEFTGKSLYDKLGLRSLDFSLKKDGDKIIISTTGYGHGVGMSQYGALGMAQEGYSYKDILKYYYSGTEIKKMEN
;
A
#
# COMPACT_ATOMS: atom_id res chain seq x y z
N MET A 1 40.37 -54.77 -12.34
CA MET A 1 38.92 -54.87 -12.13
C MET A 1 38.44 -54.28 -10.76
N LYS A 2 38.90 -54.78 -9.60
CA LYS A 2 38.44 -54.32 -8.27
C LYS A 2 38.58 -52.81 -8.03
N LYS A 3 39.67 -52.14 -8.49
CA LYS A 3 39.83 -50.65 -8.35
C LYS A 3 38.86 -49.85 -9.22
N ILE A 4 38.52 -50.35 -10.41
CA ILE A 4 37.58 -49.66 -11.32
C ILE A 4 36.16 -49.74 -10.73
N ILE A 5 35.75 -50.90 -10.22
CA ILE A 5 34.46 -51.09 -9.57
C ILE A 5 34.32 -50.17 -8.35
N PHE A 6 35.37 -50.00 -7.54
CA PHE A 6 35.36 -49.14 -6.37
C PHE A 6 35.20 -47.66 -6.74
N ILE A 7 35.90 -47.19 -7.79
CA ILE A 7 35.78 -45.82 -8.28
C ILE A 7 34.38 -45.56 -8.87
N THR A 8 33.79 -46.50 -9.59
CA THR A 8 32.46 -46.40 -10.15
C THR A 8 31.38 -46.33 -9.04
N VAL A 9 31.53 -47.09 -7.97
CA VAL A 9 30.65 -47.05 -6.81
C VAL A 9 30.74 -45.69 -6.12
N ILE A 10 31.92 -45.10 -5.95
CA ILE A 10 32.10 -43.77 -5.35
C ILE A 10 31.45 -42.70 -6.22
N ILE A 11 31.63 -42.74 -7.54
CA ILE A 11 31.07 -41.74 -8.47
C ILE A 11 29.52 -41.78 -8.46
N ILE A 12 28.90 -42.92 -8.25
CA ILE A 12 27.43 -43.06 -8.20
C ILE A 12 26.90 -42.77 -6.79
N PHE A 13 27.60 -43.23 -5.75
CA PHE A 13 27.12 -43.14 -4.37
C PHE A 13 27.28 -41.75 -3.77
N ILE A 14 28.32 -40.98 -4.15
CA ILE A 14 28.50 -39.60 -3.66
C ILE A 14 27.39 -38.67 -4.16
N PRO A 15 27.02 -38.60 -5.45
CA PRO A 15 25.86 -37.82 -5.90
C PRO A 15 24.55 -38.29 -5.26
N PHE A 16 24.34 -39.60 -5.11
CA PHE A 16 23.16 -40.14 -4.44
C PHE A 16 23.09 -39.75 -2.96
N LEU A 17 24.20 -39.76 -2.24
CA LEU A 17 24.26 -39.25 -0.86
C LEU A 17 24.06 -37.75 -0.81
N ILE A 18 24.66 -36.97 -1.71
CA ILE A 18 24.46 -35.52 -1.80
C ILE A 18 23.00 -35.22 -2.04
N VAL A 19 22.33 -35.86 -2.99
CA VAL A 19 20.89 -35.65 -3.27
C VAL A 19 20.02 -36.10 -2.11
N ASN A 20 20.37 -37.13 -1.35
CA ASN A 20 19.59 -37.55 -0.17
C ASN A 20 19.92 -36.78 1.10
N PHE A 21 21.13 -36.20 1.25
CA PHE A 21 21.47 -35.32 2.36
C PHE A 21 21.08 -33.86 2.10
N TYR A 22 21.08 -33.42 0.86
CA TYR A 22 20.42 -32.19 0.42
C TYR A 22 19.01 -32.54 -0.07
N LYS A 23 18.16 -33.08 0.79
CA LYS A 23 16.74 -32.84 0.64
C LYS A 23 16.63 -31.33 0.71
N ILE A 24 16.49 -30.69 -0.45
CA ILE A 24 15.88 -29.36 -0.51
C ILE A 24 14.53 -29.58 0.15
N ASP A 25 14.37 -29.06 1.37
CA ASP A 25 13.04 -28.94 1.97
C ASP A 25 12.24 -28.07 0.99
N GLU A 26 11.56 -28.72 0.04
CA GLU A 26 10.55 -28.03 -0.77
C GLU A 26 9.54 -27.49 0.26
N LYS A 27 9.63 -26.20 0.52
CA LYS A 27 8.67 -25.55 1.40
C LYS A 27 7.30 -25.76 0.78
N GLU A 28 6.44 -26.44 1.51
CA GLU A 28 5.05 -26.58 1.12
C GLU A 28 4.35 -25.21 1.20
N GLU A 29 3.41 -25.02 0.30
CA GLU A 29 2.57 -23.84 0.28
C GLU A 29 1.61 -23.83 1.48
N ILE A 30 1.69 -22.81 2.32
CA ILE A 30 0.81 -22.64 3.49
C ILE A 30 -0.61 -22.37 2.98
N LYS A 31 -1.58 -23.14 3.47
CA LYS A 31 -2.99 -22.94 3.17
C LYS A 31 -3.59 -21.86 4.06
N ILE A 32 -4.47 -21.04 3.49
CA ILE A 32 -5.30 -20.13 4.25
C ILE A 32 -6.29 -20.94 5.07
N LYS A 33 -6.41 -20.62 6.34
CA LYS A 33 -7.42 -21.17 7.24
C LYS A 33 -8.72 -20.39 7.02
N TYR A 34 -9.62 -20.95 6.23
CA TYR A 34 -10.93 -20.35 6.03
C TYR A 34 -11.75 -20.45 7.32
N MET A 35 -12.02 -19.30 7.92
CA MET A 35 -12.88 -19.20 9.11
C MET A 35 -14.30 -18.73 8.74
N SER A 36 -14.51 -18.27 7.51
CA SER A 36 -15.83 -17.94 6.97
C SER A 36 -15.90 -18.24 5.48
N ASN A 37 -17.16 -18.38 4.97
CA ASN A 37 -17.44 -18.52 3.54
C ASN A 37 -17.61 -17.16 2.84
N THR A 38 -17.11 -16.07 3.44
CA THR A 38 -17.24 -14.73 2.86
C THR A 38 -16.50 -14.65 1.54
N ILE A 39 -17.21 -14.17 0.52
CA ILE A 39 -16.69 -13.95 -0.83
C ILE A 39 -16.73 -12.45 -1.11
N ILE A 40 -15.67 -11.91 -1.69
CA ILE A 40 -15.63 -10.55 -2.19
C ILE A 40 -15.67 -10.55 -3.72
N ARG A 41 -16.45 -9.63 -4.31
CA ARG A 41 -16.61 -9.47 -5.76
C ARG A 41 -15.63 -8.39 -6.24
N VAL A 42 -14.63 -8.79 -7.01
CA VAL A 42 -13.54 -7.91 -7.47
C VAL A 42 -13.67 -7.66 -8.95
N LYS A 43 -13.92 -6.42 -9.36
CA LYS A 43 -13.89 -6.04 -10.78
C LYS A 43 -12.44 -5.84 -11.23
N ARG A 44 -12.05 -6.63 -12.23
CA ARG A 44 -10.72 -6.57 -12.85
C ARG A 44 -10.66 -5.42 -13.86
N MET A 45 -9.82 -4.44 -13.59
CA MET A 45 -9.70 -3.26 -14.48
C MET A 45 -9.11 -3.61 -15.84
N SER A 46 -8.29 -4.66 -15.94
CA SER A 46 -7.68 -5.09 -17.20
C SER A 46 -8.64 -5.77 -18.16
N THR A 47 -9.66 -6.50 -17.65
CA THR A 47 -10.58 -7.31 -18.46
C THR A 47 -12.04 -6.85 -18.38
N GLY A 48 -12.40 -6.11 -17.33
CA GLY A 48 -13.77 -5.76 -16.98
C GLY A 48 -14.56 -6.88 -16.31
N ASN A 49 -14.00 -8.08 -16.15
CA ASN A 49 -14.63 -9.20 -15.47
C ASN A 49 -14.77 -8.96 -13.97
N ILE A 50 -15.74 -9.67 -13.37
CA ILE A 50 -15.95 -9.69 -11.92
C ILE A 50 -15.59 -11.08 -11.41
N ASP A 51 -14.56 -11.14 -10.56
CA ASP A 51 -14.10 -12.38 -9.93
C ASP A 51 -14.70 -12.48 -8.52
N SER A 52 -15.21 -13.67 -8.18
CA SER A 52 -15.65 -14.02 -6.83
C SER A 52 -14.50 -14.70 -6.09
N ILE A 53 -13.91 -14.02 -5.12
CA ILE A 53 -12.67 -14.44 -4.47
C ILE A 53 -12.95 -14.72 -2.99
N PRO A 54 -12.46 -15.84 -2.41
CA PRO A 54 -12.48 -16.04 -0.96
C PRO A 54 -11.81 -14.87 -0.25
N PHE A 55 -12.47 -14.31 0.76
CA PHE A 55 -12.11 -13.03 1.34
C PHE A 55 -10.66 -12.96 1.86
N GLU A 56 -10.20 -14.01 2.57
CA GLU A 56 -8.83 -14.02 3.10
C GLU A 56 -7.77 -14.20 1.99
N GLU A 57 -8.09 -14.89 0.88
CA GLU A 57 -7.20 -14.94 -0.31
C GLU A 57 -7.12 -13.57 -1.01
N TYR A 58 -8.23 -12.83 -1.05
CA TYR A 58 -8.20 -11.44 -1.51
C TYR A 58 -7.25 -10.60 -0.67
N ILE A 59 -7.27 -10.74 0.68
CA ILE A 59 -6.35 -10.00 1.56
C ILE A 59 -4.89 -10.36 1.25
N VAL A 60 -4.55 -11.63 0.98
CA VAL A 60 -3.19 -12.02 0.55
C VAL A 60 -2.77 -11.27 -0.71
N GLY A 61 -3.63 -11.23 -1.73
CA GLY A 61 -3.35 -10.53 -2.99
C GLY A 61 -3.24 -9.00 -2.81
N VAL A 62 -4.01 -8.42 -1.88
CA VAL A 62 -3.88 -7.00 -1.50
C VAL A 62 -2.55 -6.73 -0.82
N LEU A 63 -2.12 -7.54 0.14
CA LEU A 63 -0.82 -7.38 0.79
C LEU A 63 0.33 -7.41 -0.22
N ALA A 64 0.25 -8.34 -1.19
CA ALA A 64 1.25 -8.46 -2.26
C ALA A 64 1.27 -7.24 -3.19
N GLY A 65 0.11 -6.63 -3.45
CA GLY A 65 -0.02 -5.48 -4.34
C GLY A 65 0.33 -4.14 -3.69
N GLU A 66 0.11 -4.02 -2.38
CA GLU A 66 0.22 -2.76 -1.65
C GLU A 66 1.59 -2.55 -1.00
N MET A 67 2.28 -3.62 -0.60
CA MET A 67 3.50 -3.49 0.19
C MET A 67 4.65 -4.33 -0.36
N PRO A 68 5.89 -3.79 -0.39
CA PRO A 68 7.07 -4.56 -0.76
C PRO A 68 7.27 -5.76 0.17
N ILE A 69 7.58 -6.92 -0.40
CA ILE A 69 7.68 -8.20 0.33
C ILE A 69 8.73 -8.21 1.46
N TYR A 70 9.72 -7.29 1.43
CA TYR A 70 10.74 -7.17 2.47
C TYR A 70 10.24 -6.49 3.75
N PHE A 71 9.00 -5.97 3.78
CA PHE A 71 8.46 -5.33 4.97
C PHE A 71 8.40 -6.29 6.16
N ASP A 72 8.45 -5.71 7.36
CA ASP A 72 8.35 -6.46 8.61
C ASP A 72 6.98 -7.13 8.76
N LYS A 73 6.94 -8.27 9.45
CA LYS A 73 5.72 -9.07 9.67
C LYS A 73 4.65 -8.29 10.44
N GLU A 74 5.04 -7.49 11.43
CA GLU A 74 4.07 -6.68 12.19
C GLU A 74 3.47 -5.55 11.33
N ALA A 75 4.25 -4.96 10.41
CA ALA A 75 3.72 -4.01 9.45
C ALA A 75 2.72 -4.68 8.49
N PHE A 76 3.01 -5.87 7.99
CA PHE A 76 2.07 -6.65 7.18
C PHE A 76 0.80 -7.04 7.94
N LYS A 77 0.89 -7.41 9.23
CA LYS A 77 -0.29 -7.70 10.07
C LYS A 77 -1.17 -6.46 10.23
N ALA A 78 -0.58 -5.29 10.48
CA ALA A 78 -1.32 -4.03 10.54
C ALA A 78 -2.02 -3.74 9.21
N GLN A 79 -1.33 -3.93 8.09
CA GLN A 79 -1.91 -3.75 6.76
C GLN A 79 -3.03 -4.77 6.48
N ALA A 80 -2.90 -6.02 6.89
CA ALA A 80 -3.93 -7.05 6.70
C ALA A 80 -5.24 -6.67 7.42
N VAL A 81 -5.15 -6.22 8.68
CA VAL A 81 -6.31 -5.77 9.45
C VAL A 81 -6.93 -4.51 8.85
N ALA A 82 -6.10 -3.53 8.44
CA ALA A 82 -6.58 -2.32 7.78
C ALA A 82 -7.25 -2.63 6.43
N ALA A 83 -6.61 -3.45 5.58
CA ALA A 83 -7.15 -3.85 4.28
C ALA A 83 -8.47 -4.61 4.41
N ARG A 84 -8.59 -5.48 5.42
CA ARG A 84 -9.83 -6.22 5.70
C ARG A 84 -10.95 -5.28 6.14
N SER A 85 -10.66 -4.32 7.02
CA SER A 85 -11.63 -3.32 7.46
C SER A 85 -12.12 -2.47 6.29
N TYR A 86 -11.20 -1.98 5.46
CA TYR A 86 -11.55 -1.23 4.25
C TYR A 86 -12.44 -2.06 3.31
N ALA A 87 -12.06 -3.32 3.04
CA ALA A 87 -12.83 -4.19 2.16
C ALA A 87 -14.23 -4.47 2.69
N PHE A 88 -14.40 -4.74 3.99
CA PHE A 88 -15.72 -4.90 4.60
C PHE A 88 -16.58 -3.65 4.44
N LYS A 89 -15.98 -2.46 4.66
CA LYS A 89 -16.69 -1.20 4.46
C LYS A 89 -17.12 -0.98 3.00
N ARG A 90 -16.28 -1.38 2.03
CA ARG A 90 -16.64 -1.36 0.60
C ARG A 90 -17.76 -2.35 0.28
N MET A 91 -17.73 -3.56 0.82
CA MET A 91 -18.80 -4.55 0.65
C MET A 91 -20.14 -4.04 1.18
N GLU A 92 -20.12 -3.35 2.33
CA GLU A 92 -21.31 -2.70 2.90
C GLU A 92 -21.87 -1.61 1.97
N TYR A 93 -21.01 -0.71 1.48
CA TYR A 93 -21.41 0.38 0.58
C TYR A 93 -21.90 -0.12 -0.79
N ASN A 94 -21.33 -1.20 -1.28
CA ASN A 94 -21.57 -1.73 -2.62
C ASN A 94 -22.45 -2.99 -2.62
N LYS A 95 -23.18 -3.28 -1.53
CA LYS A 95 -24.00 -4.50 -1.40
C LYS A 95 -25.03 -4.68 -2.54
N ASP A 96 -25.55 -3.59 -3.06
CA ASP A 96 -26.54 -3.57 -4.15
C ASP A 96 -25.91 -3.41 -5.54
N ASN A 97 -24.57 -3.32 -5.63
CA ASN A 97 -23.82 -3.21 -6.88
C ASN A 97 -23.36 -4.59 -7.38
N ASP A 98 -22.94 -4.68 -8.65
CA ASP A 98 -22.44 -5.92 -9.24
C ASP A 98 -21.10 -6.37 -8.62
N TYR A 99 -20.30 -5.44 -8.11
CA TYR A 99 -19.00 -5.71 -7.50
C TYR A 99 -18.80 -4.87 -6.23
N ASP A 100 -17.90 -5.34 -5.36
CA ASP A 100 -17.59 -4.69 -4.08
C ASP A 100 -16.41 -3.72 -4.21
N VAL A 101 -15.37 -4.12 -4.95
CA VAL A 101 -14.13 -3.37 -5.14
C VAL A 101 -13.60 -3.50 -6.57
N VAL A 102 -12.67 -2.60 -6.94
CA VAL A 102 -11.84 -2.73 -8.13
C VAL A 102 -10.38 -3.03 -7.74
N ASP A 103 -9.65 -3.77 -8.58
CA ASP A 103 -8.26 -4.22 -8.35
C ASP A 103 -7.20 -3.13 -8.64
N SER A 104 -7.47 -1.89 -8.26
CA SER A 104 -6.61 -0.74 -8.59
C SER A 104 -6.52 0.26 -7.44
N ILE A 105 -5.68 1.29 -7.64
CA ILE A 105 -5.52 2.42 -6.71
C ILE A 105 -6.82 3.18 -6.39
N MET A 106 -7.92 2.91 -7.08
CA MET A 106 -9.24 3.45 -6.74
C MET A 106 -9.82 2.83 -5.47
N ASN A 107 -9.46 1.58 -5.17
CA ASN A 107 -9.77 0.90 -3.92
C ASN A 107 -8.47 0.36 -3.29
N GLN A 108 -8.11 -0.88 -3.60
CA GLN A 108 -6.88 -1.55 -3.14
C GLN A 108 -6.25 -2.28 -4.31
N VAL A 109 -4.94 -2.16 -4.48
CA VAL A 109 -4.24 -2.94 -5.52
C VAL A 109 -4.31 -4.41 -5.13
N TYR A 110 -4.89 -5.21 -6.00
CA TYR A 110 -4.99 -6.66 -5.84
C TYR A 110 -4.23 -7.38 -6.94
N LEU A 111 -3.35 -8.29 -6.55
CA LEU A 111 -2.59 -9.16 -7.46
C LEU A 111 -3.05 -10.61 -7.26
N ASP A 112 -3.41 -11.28 -8.34
CA ASP A 112 -3.81 -12.69 -8.27
C ASP A 112 -2.60 -13.64 -8.23
N ASP A 113 -2.88 -14.87 -7.88
CA ASP A 113 -1.89 -15.91 -7.69
C ASP A 113 -1.05 -16.22 -8.96
N ASN A 114 -1.68 -16.16 -10.15
CA ASN A 114 -0.96 -16.38 -11.40
C ASN A 114 0.05 -15.27 -11.67
N TYR A 115 -0.37 -14.01 -11.46
CA TYR A 115 0.54 -12.87 -11.55
C TYR A 115 1.72 -13.00 -10.56
N LEU A 116 1.43 -13.40 -9.32
CA LEU A 116 2.46 -13.54 -8.28
C LEU A 116 3.45 -14.66 -8.58
N LYS A 117 3.00 -15.80 -9.13
CA LYS A 117 3.87 -16.88 -9.60
C LYS A 117 4.84 -16.41 -10.68
N ASP A 118 4.31 -15.69 -11.66
CA ASP A 118 5.13 -15.16 -12.77
C ASP A 118 6.12 -14.09 -12.28
N ALA A 119 5.67 -13.19 -11.39
CA ALA A 119 6.49 -12.09 -10.88
C ALA A 119 7.59 -12.52 -9.91
N TRP A 120 7.33 -13.52 -9.06
CA TRP A 120 8.26 -13.97 -8.04
C TRP A 120 9.09 -15.21 -8.42
N GLY A 121 8.68 -15.97 -9.44
CA GLY A 121 9.40 -17.16 -9.89
C GLY A 121 9.77 -18.11 -8.74
N ASP A 122 11.05 -18.39 -8.59
CA ASP A 122 11.57 -19.29 -7.55
C ASP A 122 11.31 -18.82 -6.11
N ASP A 123 11.11 -17.51 -5.91
CA ASP A 123 10.82 -16.94 -4.60
C ASP A 123 9.32 -17.01 -4.22
N TYR A 124 8.45 -17.44 -5.16
CA TYR A 124 7.00 -17.45 -4.97
C TYR A 124 6.59 -18.15 -3.66
N ILE A 125 7.03 -19.38 -3.41
CA ILE A 125 6.64 -20.15 -2.21
C ILE A 125 7.06 -19.47 -0.92
N ASN A 126 8.24 -18.87 -0.87
CA ASN A 126 8.70 -18.14 0.31
C ASN A 126 7.85 -16.90 0.57
N ASN A 127 7.59 -16.13 -0.49
CA ASN A 127 6.88 -14.87 -0.41
C ASN A 127 5.39 -15.08 -0.10
N ILE A 128 4.74 -16.01 -0.79
CA ILE A 128 3.31 -16.29 -0.55
C ILE A 128 3.07 -16.86 0.85
N ASN A 129 3.96 -17.74 1.33
CA ASN A 129 3.89 -18.30 2.66
C ASN A 129 4.01 -17.23 3.75
N LYS A 130 4.90 -16.25 3.57
CA LYS A 130 4.99 -15.11 4.48
C LYS A 130 3.66 -14.35 4.58
N LEU A 131 3.03 -14.06 3.45
CA LEU A 131 1.76 -13.32 3.43
C LEU A 131 0.60 -14.15 4.00
N ARG A 132 0.50 -15.44 3.66
CA ARG A 132 -0.51 -16.33 4.19
C ARG A 132 -0.37 -16.57 5.69
N GLU A 133 0.86 -16.63 6.20
CA GLU A 133 1.11 -16.69 7.64
C GLU A 133 0.56 -15.45 8.35
N VAL A 134 0.85 -14.26 7.83
CA VAL A 134 0.32 -12.97 8.34
C VAL A 134 -1.20 -12.94 8.35
N VAL A 135 -1.83 -13.33 7.23
CA VAL A 135 -3.28 -13.35 7.11
C VAL A 135 -3.91 -14.36 8.07
N ASN A 136 -3.32 -15.56 8.22
CA ASN A 136 -3.77 -16.57 9.18
C ASN A 136 -3.67 -16.10 10.64
N GLU A 137 -2.59 -15.37 11.00
CA GLU A 137 -2.37 -14.85 12.36
C GLU A 137 -3.32 -13.71 12.73
N THR A 138 -3.82 -12.97 11.73
CA THR A 138 -4.78 -11.87 11.88
C THR A 138 -6.17 -12.20 11.34
N SER A 139 -6.45 -13.51 11.13
CA SER A 139 -7.67 -13.95 10.46
C SER A 139 -8.92 -13.40 11.12
N MET A 140 -9.83 -12.84 10.31
CA MET A 140 -11.10 -12.25 10.69
C MET A 140 -11.00 -10.98 11.56
N GLU A 141 -9.80 -10.47 11.85
CA GLU A 141 -9.63 -9.23 12.61
C GLU A 141 -9.89 -8.00 11.72
N TYR A 142 -10.66 -7.06 12.26
CA TYR A 142 -10.98 -5.78 11.64
C TYR A 142 -11.01 -4.66 12.68
N LEU A 143 -11.06 -3.41 12.22
CA LEU A 143 -11.13 -2.22 13.05
C LEU A 143 -12.57 -1.71 13.12
N GLU A 144 -12.98 -1.39 14.35
CA GLU A 144 -14.30 -0.84 14.68
C GLU A 144 -14.15 0.49 15.41
N TYR A 145 -15.05 1.41 15.14
CA TYR A 145 -15.22 2.65 15.88
C TYR A 145 -16.71 2.88 16.13
N ASP A 146 -17.09 3.04 17.38
CA ASP A 146 -18.49 3.27 17.82
C ASP A 146 -19.49 2.23 17.28
N GLY A 147 -19.09 0.96 17.28
CA GLY A 147 -19.94 -0.17 16.83
C GLY A 147 -19.96 -0.42 15.32
N GLU A 148 -19.24 0.38 14.53
CA GLU A 148 -19.22 0.30 13.07
C GLU A 148 -17.82 -0.04 12.54
N VAL A 149 -17.75 -0.85 11.48
CA VAL A 149 -16.49 -1.09 10.74
C VAL A 149 -16.01 0.22 10.14
N ILE A 150 -14.73 0.54 10.32
CA ILE A 150 -14.17 1.80 9.83
C ILE A 150 -13.75 1.74 8.35
N ASP A 151 -13.68 2.92 7.74
CA ASP A 151 -13.02 3.14 6.45
C ASP A 151 -11.50 3.27 6.72
N ALA A 152 -10.80 2.15 6.86
CA ALA A 152 -9.40 2.09 7.28
C ALA A 152 -8.46 2.48 6.12
N LEU A 153 -8.40 3.77 5.82
CA LEU A 153 -7.55 4.30 4.75
C LEU A 153 -6.07 4.15 5.09
N PHE A 154 -5.26 3.89 4.08
CA PHE A 154 -3.80 3.81 4.19
C PHE A 154 -3.13 4.38 2.93
N PHE A 155 -1.85 4.67 3.03
CA PHE A 155 -1.07 5.24 1.92
C PHE A 155 0.41 4.91 2.08
N SER A 156 1.20 5.11 1.04
CA SER A 156 2.60 4.68 1.01
C SER A 156 3.47 5.39 2.06
N THR A 157 3.70 6.71 1.90
CA THR A 157 4.74 7.44 2.65
C THR A 157 4.22 8.78 3.12
N SER A 158 4.30 9.06 4.42
CA SER A 158 3.96 10.38 4.97
C SER A 158 5.06 11.42 4.65
N ASN A 159 4.72 12.70 4.85
CA ASN A 159 5.71 13.79 4.86
C ASN A 159 6.24 14.09 6.27
N GLY A 160 6.12 13.14 7.19
CA GLY A 160 6.41 13.28 8.62
C GLY A 160 5.16 13.35 9.50
N TYR A 161 3.97 13.51 8.89
CA TYR A 161 2.67 13.53 9.54
C TYR A 161 1.61 12.90 8.65
N THR A 162 0.60 12.26 9.23
CA THR A 162 -0.64 11.95 8.52
C THR A 162 -1.55 13.18 8.47
N GLU A 163 -2.57 13.17 7.63
CA GLU A 163 -3.54 14.27 7.48
C GLU A 163 -4.94 13.82 7.91
N THR A 164 -5.82 14.75 8.21
CA THR A 164 -7.23 14.47 8.50
C THR A 164 -8.01 14.16 7.22
N ALA A 165 -9.01 13.28 7.33
CA ALA A 165 -9.88 12.95 6.20
C ALA A 165 -10.66 14.19 5.69
N SER A 166 -11.03 15.11 6.56
CA SER A 166 -11.75 16.34 6.21
C SER A 166 -10.98 17.25 5.25
N LEU A 167 -9.64 17.29 5.35
CA LEU A 167 -8.84 18.12 4.44
C LEU A 167 -8.74 17.53 3.03
N VAL A 168 -8.73 16.21 2.91
CA VAL A 168 -8.41 15.52 1.64
C VAL A 168 -9.67 15.04 0.92
N PHE A 169 -10.68 14.61 1.68
CA PHE A 169 -11.89 13.95 1.16
C PHE A 169 -13.20 14.67 1.52
N ASP A 170 -13.14 15.85 2.18
CA ASP A 170 -14.30 16.62 2.64
C ASP A 170 -15.27 15.81 3.53
N VAL A 171 -14.74 14.80 4.26
CA VAL A 171 -15.49 13.95 5.18
C VAL A 171 -14.83 13.95 6.55
N ASP A 172 -15.59 14.11 7.62
CA ASP A 172 -15.07 14.01 8.98
C ASP A 172 -15.16 12.56 9.48
N LEU A 173 -14.01 11.95 9.65
CA LEU A 173 -13.87 10.60 10.18
C LEU A 173 -13.05 10.68 11.47
N PRO A 174 -13.69 10.60 12.65
CA PRO A 174 -13.08 10.92 13.94
C PRO A 174 -11.91 10.01 14.32
N TYR A 175 -11.79 8.86 13.72
CA TYR A 175 -10.69 7.92 13.88
C TYR A 175 -9.49 8.19 12.93
N LEU A 176 -9.64 9.06 11.92
CA LEU A 176 -8.57 9.46 10.98
C LEU A 176 -8.02 10.84 11.34
N LYS A 177 -7.41 10.93 12.52
CA LYS A 177 -6.73 12.14 12.99
C LYS A 177 -5.31 12.23 12.45
N SER A 178 -4.83 13.47 12.34
CA SER A 178 -3.40 13.69 12.04
C SER A 178 -2.53 13.22 13.21
N VAL A 179 -1.56 12.37 12.90
CA VAL A 179 -0.53 11.90 13.84
C VAL A 179 0.86 12.10 13.25
N LYS A 180 1.89 12.19 14.11
CA LYS A 180 3.28 12.27 13.67
C LYS A 180 3.71 10.91 13.10
N SER A 181 4.38 10.90 11.95
CA SER A 181 4.91 9.69 11.30
C SER A 181 6.32 9.96 10.79
N SER A 182 7.25 10.19 11.71
CA SER A 182 8.65 10.56 11.39
C SER A 182 9.50 9.37 10.92
N TRP A 183 9.00 8.14 11.08
CA TRP A 183 9.69 6.92 10.62
C TRP A 183 9.89 6.90 9.10
N ASP A 184 8.94 7.45 8.36
CA ASP A 184 8.93 7.47 6.90
C ASP A 184 10.19 8.06 6.28
N GLU A 185 10.77 9.10 6.87
CA GLU A 185 12.00 9.73 6.38
C GLU A 185 13.20 8.77 6.37
N LYS A 186 13.21 7.80 7.30
CA LYS A 186 14.29 6.82 7.43
C LYS A 186 14.01 5.54 6.64
N THR A 187 12.75 5.16 6.49
CA THR A 187 12.35 3.87 5.93
C THR A 187 12.00 3.93 4.45
N SER A 188 11.56 5.09 3.94
CA SER A 188 11.08 5.22 2.57
C SER A 188 12.06 5.97 1.67
N SER A 189 12.49 5.32 0.60
CA SER A 189 13.22 5.98 -0.49
C SER A 189 12.34 6.98 -1.27
N ALA A 190 11.02 6.87 -1.16
CA ALA A 190 10.05 7.76 -1.79
C ALA A 190 9.71 9.00 -0.94
N PHE A 191 10.34 9.16 0.24
CA PHE A 191 10.07 10.29 1.15
C PHE A 191 10.29 11.65 0.48
N ARG A 192 11.37 11.79 -0.30
CA ARG A 192 11.62 12.98 -1.14
C ARG A 192 11.74 12.57 -2.59
N ASN A 193 11.06 13.30 -3.46
CA ASN A 193 11.12 13.04 -4.90
C ASN A 193 11.20 14.34 -5.68
N ASN A 194 12.06 14.35 -6.70
CA ASN A 194 12.17 15.43 -7.67
C ASN A 194 11.87 14.88 -9.07
N THR A 195 11.01 15.57 -9.78
CA THR A 195 10.68 15.27 -11.17
C THR A 195 10.58 16.57 -11.96
N SER A 196 10.52 16.50 -13.27
CA SER A 196 10.34 17.66 -14.10
C SER A 196 9.29 17.41 -15.17
N MET A 197 8.65 18.49 -15.60
CA MET A 197 7.67 18.52 -16.66
C MET A 197 8.00 19.67 -17.63
N ASP A 198 7.80 19.46 -18.94
CA ASP A 198 7.85 20.53 -19.94
C ASP A 198 6.87 21.65 -19.57
N ILE A 199 7.32 22.90 -19.73
CA ILE A 199 6.54 24.07 -19.27
C ILE A 199 5.24 24.26 -20.05
N ASN A 200 5.20 23.95 -21.36
CA ASN A 200 3.97 24.04 -22.15
C ASN A 200 2.97 22.98 -21.71
N SER A 201 3.45 21.75 -21.45
CA SER A 201 2.65 20.66 -20.90
C SER A 201 2.08 21.02 -19.53
N PHE A 202 2.87 21.67 -18.66
CA PHE A 202 2.46 22.16 -17.37
C PHE A 202 1.29 23.16 -17.49
N TYR A 203 1.46 24.23 -18.28
CA TYR A 203 0.42 25.23 -18.49
C TYR A 203 -0.84 24.63 -19.10
N LYS A 204 -0.69 23.75 -20.11
CA LYS A 204 -1.81 23.05 -20.75
C LYS A 204 -2.62 22.22 -19.76
N LYS A 205 -1.95 21.44 -18.88
CA LYS A 205 -2.62 20.63 -17.85
C LYS A 205 -3.42 21.48 -16.86
N LEU A 206 -2.94 22.69 -16.56
CA LEU A 206 -3.62 23.61 -15.63
C LEU A 206 -4.69 24.47 -16.30
N GLY A 207 -4.82 24.43 -17.64
CA GLY A 207 -5.73 25.31 -18.39
C GLY A 207 -5.30 26.76 -18.30
N LEU A 208 -3.98 26.99 -18.37
CA LEU A 208 -3.35 28.31 -18.40
C LEU A 208 -2.72 28.59 -19.76
N SER A 209 -2.71 29.87 -20.16
CA SER A 209 -1.89 30.32 -21.28
C SER A 209 -0.41 30.29 -20.88
N TYR A 210 0.45 29.98 -21.86
CA TYR A 210 1.90 30.05 -21.65
C TYR A 210 2.32 31.46 -21.24
N SER A 211 3.31 31.52 -20.34
CA SER A 211 3.95 32.77 -19.93
C SER A 211 5.44 32.52 -19.67
N ASP A 212 6.27 33.47 -20.10
CA ASP A 212 7.68 33.46 -19.77
C ASP A 212 7.97 33.71 -18.29
N SER A 213 7.07 34.42 -17.62
CA SER A 213 7.12 34.59 -16.17
C SER A 213 6.48 33.41 -15.47
N PHE A 214 7.10 32.96 -14.40
CA PHE A 214 6.58 31.90 -13.53
C PHE A 214 6.59 32.39 -12.08
N ASP A 215 5.42 32.72 -11.57
CA ASP A 215 5.22 33.14 -10.17
C ASP A 215 4.37 32.09 -9.46
N PHE A 216 5.01 31.30 -8.56
CA PHE A 216 4.38 30.30 -7.74
C PHE A 216 4.37 30.78 -6.28
N LYS A 217 3.16 30.95 -5.72
CA LYS A 217 2.97 31.35 -4.32
C LYS A 217 2.05 30.39 -3.59
N VAL A 218 2.49 29.88 -2.47
CA VAL A 218 1.64 29.15 -1.54
C VAL A 218 0.88 30.14 -0.68
N LEU A 219 -0.45 30.10 -0.75
CA LEU A 219 -1.35 31.01 -0.02
C LEU A 219 -1.72 30.43 1.35
N LYS A 220 -1.95 29.10 1.42
CA LYS A 220 -2.29 28.41 2.67
C LYS A 220 -1.73 27.00 2.68
N ARG A 221 -1.19 26.61 3.84
CA ARG A 221 -0.83 25.20 4.17
C ARG A 221 -1.66 24.70 5.34
N SER A 222 -1.85 23.39 5.41
CA SER A 222 -2.35 22.71 6.61
C SER A 222 -1.31 22.72 7.72
N SER A 223 -1.70 22.29 8.92
CA SER A 223 -0.78 22.09 10.06
C SER A 223 0.28 21.02 9.79
N THR A 224 0.06 20.18 8.79
CA THR A 224 0.96 19.11 8.35
C THR A 224 1.78 19.47 7.09
N ASN A 225 1.89 20.77 6.80
CA ASN A 225 2.67 21.33 5.69
C ASN A 225 2.11 21.08 4.27
N ARG A 226 0.94 20.44 4.13
CA ARG A 226 0.32 20.20 2.81
C ARG A 226 -0.30 21.47 2.26
N ILE A 227 -0.19 21.69 0.95
CA ILE A 227 -0.74 22.88 0.28
C ILE A 227 -2.26 22.75 0.20
N VAL A 228 -2.96 23.72 0.80
CA VAL A 228 -4.42 23.86 0.71
C VAL A 228 -4.78 24.75 -0.48
N THR A 229 -4.18 25.96 -0.55
CA THR A 229 -4.36 26.90 -1.66
C THR A 229 -3.04 27.51 -2.10
N LEU A 230 -2.95 27.82 -3.37
CA LEU A 230 -1.77 28.40 -4.01
C LEU A 230 -2.17 29.30 -5.18
N SER A 231 -1.25 30.12 -5.68
CA SER A 231 -1.44 30.81 -6.94
C SER A 231 -0.29 30.53 -7.91
N ILE A 232 -0.63 30.52 -9.22
CA ILE A 232 0.32 30.46 -10.32
C ILE A 232 0.02 31.61 -11.27
N ASN A 233 0.95 32.53 -11.42
CA ASN A 233 0.80 33.74 -12.22
C ASN A 233 -0.49 34.51 -11.89
N GLY A 234 -0.80 34.63 -10.60
CA GLY A 234 -1.98 35.34 -10.09
C GLY A 234 -3.31 34.56 -10.14
N LYS A 235 -3.36 33.38 -10.77
CA LYS A 235 -4.55 32.53 -10.74
C LYS A 235 -4.49 31.56 -9.57
N GLU A 236 -5.56 31.51 -8.77
CA GLU A 236 -5.66 30.64 -7.60
C GLU A 236 -6.09 29.21 -7.97
N PHE A 237 -5.56 28.25 -7.20
CA PHE A 237 -5.85 26.82 -7.28
C PHE A 237 -5.89 26.22 -5.87
N THR A 238 -6.60 25.10 -5.72
CA THR A 238 -6.43 24.22 -4.56
C THR A 238 -5.24 23.30 -4.77
N GLY A 239 -4.53 22.93 -3.70
CA GLY A 239 -3.47 21.92 -3.75
C GLY A 239 -3.96 20.60 -4.35
N LYS A 240 -5.18 20.18 -3.98
CA LYS A 240 -5.86 18.99 -4.52
C LYS A 240 -6.02 19.06 -6.03
N SER A 241 -6.45 20.21 -6.58
CA SER A 241 -6.61 20.38 -8.02
C SER A 241 -5.27 20.21 -8.77
N LEU A 242 -4.15 20.70 -8.22
CA LEU A 242 -2.84 20.47 -8.82
C LEU A 242 -2.39 19.03 -8.66
N TYR A 243 -2.60 18.45 -7.49
CA TYR A 243 -2.29 17.05 -7.22
C TYR A 243 -2.91 16.15 -8.32
N ASP A 244 -4.21 16.30 -8.57
CA ASP A 244 -4.93 15.50 -9.56
C ASP A 244 -4.48 15.80 -11.00
N LYS A 245 -4.39 17.09 -11.39
CA LYS A 245 -4.07 17.50 -12.76
C LYS A 245 -2.64 17.16 -13.18
N LEU A 246 -1.69 17.28 -12.26
CA LEU A 246 -0.26 17.06 -12.56
C LEU A 246 0.19 15.63 -12.23
N GLY A 247 -0.64 14.82 -11.54
CA GLY A 247 -0.27 13.48 -11.07
C GLY A 247 0.84 13.56 -10.01
N LEU A 248 0.70 14.47 -9.03
CA LEU A 248 1.69 14.65 -7.99
C LEU A 248 1.68 13.48 -7.02
N ARG A 249 2.84 13.20 -6.41
CA ARG A 249 2.95 12.16 -5.40
C ARG A 249 2.38 12.57 -4.03
N SER A 250 2.39 13.87 -3.72
CA SER A 250 1.97 14.41 -2.42
C SER A 250 1.38 15.80 -2.57
N LEU A 251 0.56 16.21 -1.60
CA LEU A 251 0.11 17.59 -1.41
C LEU A 251 1.18 18.49 -0.74
N ASP A 252 2.27 17.92 -0.25
CA ASP A 252 3.45 18.66 0.20
C ASP A 252 4.44 18.75 -0.96
N PHE A 253 4.35 19.84 -1.72
CA PHE A 253 5.16 20.05 -2.91
C PHE A 253 5.64 21.49 -3.05
N SER A 254 6.62 21.67 -3.92
CA SER A 254 7.07 22.97 -4.42
C SER A 254 7.32 22.90 -5.94
N LEU A 255 7.20 24.06 -6.59
CA LEU A 255 7.41 24.20 -8.03
C LEU A 255 8.48 25.27 -8.28
N LYS A 256 9.38 24.99 -9.22
CA LYS A 256 10.44 25.93 -9.65
C LYS A 256 10.60 25.86 -11.16
N LYS A 257 10.61 27.01 -11.83
CA LYS A 257 10.98 27.08 -13.26
C LYS A 257 12.49 26.93 -13.40
N ASP A 258 12.90 26.09 -14.35
CA ASP A 258 14.29 25.89 -14.75
C ASP A 258 14.34 25.75 -16.30
N GLY A 259 14.71 26.83 -16.96
CA GLY A 259 14.65 26.92 -18.41
C GLY A 259 13.23 26.70 -18.96
N ASP A 260 13.07 25.69 -19.79
CA ASP A 260 11.82 25.26 -20.41
C ASP A 260 11.07 24.17 -19.60
N LYS A 261 11.50 23.93 -18.37
CA LYS A 261 10.90 22.91 -17.47
C LYS A 261 10.39 23.51 -16.17
N ILE A 262 9.40 22.85 -15.61
CA ILE A 262 8.98 23.04 -14.22
C ILE A 262 9.50 21.86 -13.42
N ILE A 263 10.39 22.14 -12.46
CA ILE A 263 10.86 21.18 -11.46
C ILE A 263 9.80 21.06 -10.38
N ILE A 264 9.41 19.85 -10.07
CA ILE A 264 8.40 19.49 -9.08
C ILE A 264 9.09 18.69 -7.98
N SER A 265 9.15 19.26 -6.78
CA SER A 265 9.67 18.57 -5.60
C SER A 265 8.51 18.19 -4.69
N THR A 266 8.44 16.92 -4.26
CA THR A 266 7.39 16.42 -3.34
C THR A 266 8.01 15.75 -2.13
N THR A 267 7.35 15.87 -0.97
CA THR A 267 7.66 15.12 0.26
C THR A 267 6.48 14.23 0.60
N GLY A 268 6.75 12.91 0.75
CA GLY A 268 5.73 11.87 0.93
C GLY A 268 5.15 11.33 -0.38
N TYR A 269 4.34 10.26 -0.25
CA TYR A 269 3.68 9.59 -1.39
C TYR A 269 2.30 9.04 -0.98
N GLY A 270 1.27 9.55 -1.62
CA GLY A 270 -0.14 9.21 -1.39
C GLY A 270 -0.94 10.36 -0.80
N HIS A 271 -2.21 10.09 -0.50
CA HIS A 271 -3.15 11.10 0.00
C HIS A 271 -2.86 11.55 1.45
N GLY A 272 -2.11 10.79 2.22
CA GLY A 272 -1.64 11.17 3.55
C GLY A 272 -2.61 10.87 4.70
N VAL A 273 -3.77 10.26 4.47
CA VAL A 273 -4.81 9.99 5.48
C VAL A 273 -4.77 8.55 5.97
N GLY A 274 -4.86 8.34 7.28
CA GLY A 274 -4.82 7.02 7.91
C GLY A 274 -3.40 6.47 8.08
N MET A 275 -3.18 5.17 7.87
CA MET A 275 -1.90 4.53 8.15
C MET A 275 -0.88 4.77 7.02
N SER A 276 0.30 5.27 7.38
CA SER A 276 1.46 5.24 6.48
C SER A 276 2.09 3.84 6.48
N GLN A 277 2.22 3.23 5.31
CA GLN A 277 2.82 1.89 5.17
C GLN A 277 4.30 1.90 5.59
N TYR A 278 5.07 2.90 5.16
CA TYR A 278 6.47 3.05 5.57
C TYR A 278 6.61 3.52 7.03
N GLY A 279 5.63 4.27 7.55
CA GLY A 279 5.55 4.58 8.97
C GLY A 279 5.29 3.32 9.82
N ALA A 280 4.38 2.45 9.38
CA ALA A 280 4.14 1.15 10.00
C ALA A 280 5.38 0.24 9.97
N LEU A 281 6.13 0.22 8.85
CA LEU A 281 7.42 -0.46 8.78
C LEU A 281 8.39 0.05 9.84
N GLY A 282 8.54 1.38 9.97
CA GLY A 282 9.46 1.96 10.93
C GLY A 282 9.08 1.66 12.38
N MET A 283 7.79 1.71 12.71
CA MET A 283 7.28 1.29 14.02
C MET A 283 7.58 -0.20 14.29
N ALA A 284 7.33 -1.08 13.32
CA ALA A 284 7.62 -2.50 13.46
C ALA A 284 9.12 -2.77 13.70
N GLN A 285 10.00 -2.06 12.99
CA GLN A 285 11.46 -2.11 13.20
C GLN A 285 11.91 -1.62 14.59
N GLU A 286 11.13 -0.73 15.22
CA GLU A 286 11.33 -0.28 16.60
C GLU A 286 10.67 -1.22 17.63
N GLY A 287 10.06 -2.35 17.20
CA GLY A 287 9.49 -3.38 18.06
C GLY A 287 8.03 -3.17 18.44
N TYR A 288 7.32 -2.25 17.81
CA TYR A 288 5.88 -2.10 18.01
C TYR A 288 5.12 -3.26 17.36
N SER A 289 4.11 -3.78 18.07
CA SER A 289 3.20 -4.78 17.53
C SER A 289 2.23 -4.17 16.51
N TYR A 290 1.64 -4.99 15.63
CA TYR A 290 0.61 -4.53 14.72
C TYR A 290 -0.59 -3.87 15.43
N LYS A 291 -0.90 -4.31 16.65
CA LYS A 291 -1.96 -3.70 17.48
C LYS A 291 -1.60 -2.28 17.91
N ASP A 292 -0.33 -2.05 18.27
CA ASP A 292 0.15 -0.72 18.62
C ASP A 292 0.16 0.20 17.39
N ILE A 293 0.60 -0.32 16.23
CA ILE A 293 0.59 0.40 14.95
C ILE A 293 -0.84 0.83 14.58
N LEU A 294 -1.80 -0.09 14.63
CA LEU A 294 -3.19 0.21 14.32
C LEU A 294 -3.80 1.25 15.27
N LYS A 295 -3.60 1.12 16.58
CA LYS A 295 -4.06 2.10 17.57
C LYS A 295 -3.44 3.47 17.38
N TYR A 296 -2.20 3.52 16.88
CA TYR A 296 -1.50 4.77 16.63
C TYR A 296 -2.13 5.54 15.46
N TYR A 297 -2.38 4.86 14.34
CA TYR A 297 -2.88 5.50 13.12
C TYR A 297 -4.40 5.66 13.08
N TYR A 298 -5.16 4.80 13.77
CA TYR A 298 -6.62 4.83 13.81
C TYR A 298 -7.10 5.11 15.24
N SER A 299 -7.21 6.40 15.57
CA SER A 299 -7.46 6.87 16.93
C SER A 299 -8.82 6.41 17.46
N GLY A 300 -8.83 5.80 18.67
CA GLY A 300 -10.06 5.41 19.36
C GLY A 300 -10.75 4.17 18.77
N THR A 301 -10.11 3.47 17.84
CA THR A 301 -10.65 2.21 17.31
C THR A 301 -10.32 1.01 18.20
N GLU A 302 -11.12 -0.03 18.05
CA GLU A 302 -10.90 -1.34 18.65
C GLU A 302 -10.69 -2.40 17.55
N ILE A 303 -9.80 -3.37 17.81
CA ILE A 303 -9.68 -4.54 16.97
C ILE A 303 -10.73 -5.55 17.40
N LYS A 304 -11.62 -5.88 16.49
CA LYS A 304 -12.67 -6.91 16.68
C LYS A 304 -12.35 -8.12 15.81
N LYS A 305 -13.03 -9.20 16.08
CA LYS A 305 -12.97 -10.42 15.28
C LYS A 305 -14.37 -10.79 14.85
N MET A 306 -14.58 -11.04 13.55
CA MET A 306 -15.88 -11.53 13.08
C MET A 306 -16.21 -12.85 13.78
N GLU A 307 -17.44 -12.95 14.27
CA GLU A 307 -18.02 -14.20 14.75
C GLU A 307 -18.52 -15.00 13.53
N ASN A 308 -18.36 -16.33 13.56
CA ASN A 308 -18.81 -17.25 12.52
C ASN A 308 -20.34 -17.34 12.46
#